data_ef5edae4ad33933da3d7a6994296aaf8
#
_entry.id   ef5edae4ad33933da3d7a6994296aaf8
#
_cell.length_a   1.000
_cell.length_b   1.000
_cell.length_c   1.000
_cell.angle_alpha   90.00
_cell.angle_beta   90.00
_cell.angle_gamma   90.00
#
_symmetry.space_group_name_H-M   'P 1'
#
loop_
_entity.id
_entity.type
_entity.pdbx_description
1 polymer ?
#
loop_
_entity_poly.entity_id
_entity_poly.type
_entity_poly.pdbx_seq_one_letter_code
_entity_poly.pdbx_strand_id
1 'polypeptide(L)'
;GALAAGHIIECGCQATGGNYSFFKEVPSFDNVGYPIAEIKADGSFYITKHPNTGGLVSTGTVTAQLLYEISSPAYLNPDVIAHFDTLKIEQESKDRVYVSGCRGSSPTQFHKVCINLAGGYRNGMEFILTGLDIEEKAKIITDAFFNSVGGKDQFDEVSILLDRTDKEDPGSNEEAMASLRVSVKSKNADLVGKMFSAKMIELALA
;
A
#
# COMPACT_ATOMS: atom_id res chain seq x y z
N GLY A 1 22.03 14.21 9.40
CA GLY A 1 21.67 14.67 8.06
C GLY A 1 21.65 13.55 7.03
N ALA A 2 22.76 12.86 6.79
CA ALA A 2 22.83 11.80 5.78
C ALA A 2 21.77 10.70 5.95
N LEU A 3 21.47 10.30 7.18
CA LEU A 3 20.41 9.34 7.48
C LEU A 3 19.03 9.86 7.09
N ALA A 4 18.73 11.14 7.39
CA ALA A 4 17.46 11.75 6.96
C ALA A 4 17.36 11.84 5.43
N ALA A 5 18.47 12.19 4.75
CA ALA A 5 18.54 12.19 3.29
C ALA A 5 18.28 10.78 2.72
N GLY A 6 18.91 9.75 3.30
CA GLY A 6 18.71 8.35 2.91
C GLY A 6 17.24 7.91 3.07
N HIS A 7 16.60 8.27 4.19
CA HIS A 7 15.20 7.98 4.41
C HIS A 7 14.28 8.66 3.38
N ILE A 8 14.60 9.91 2.98
CA ILE A 8 13.79 10.64 2.00
C ILE A 8 13.91 10.03 0.60
N ILE A 9 15.06 9.50 0.20
CA ILE A 9 15.25 8.94 -1.15
C ILE A 9 14.96 7.43 -1.24
N GLU A 10 14.77 6.75 -0.12
CA GLU A 10 14.64 5.29 -0.02
C GLU A 10 13.50 4.73 -0.87
N CYS A 11 12.32 5.35 -0.85
CA CYS A 11 11.17 4.92 -1.64
C CYS A 11 11.14 5.51 -3.06
N GLY A 12 12.26 5.93 -3.60
CA GLY A 12 12.39 6.39 -4.97
C GLY A 12 11.43 7.52 -5.30
N CYS A 13 10.58 7.32 -6.28
CA CYS A 13 9.67 8.35 -6.80
C CYS A 13 8.68 8.95 -5.79
N GLN A 14 8.56 8.44 -4.58
CA GLN A 14 7.64 9.00 -3.59
C GLN A 14 8.04 10.42 -3.20
N ALA A 15 9.32 10.70 -2.97
CA ALA A 15 9.81 12.05 -2.68
C ALA A 15 9.71 13.01 -3.86
N THR A 16 9.49 12.50 -5.07
CA THR A 16 9.25 13.28 -6.29
C THR A 16 7.77 13.32 -6.69
N GLY A 17 6.86 13.02 -5.77
CA GLY A 17 5.42 13.18 -5.92
C GLY A 17 4.65 11.93 -6.33
N GLY A 18 5.32 10.78 -6.52
CA GLY A 18 4.65 9.49 -6.64
C GLY A 18 3.90 9.16 -5.34
N ASN A 19 2.64 8.76 -5.41
CA ASN A 19 1.80 8.49 -4.24
C ASN A 19 1.56 9.71 -3.29
N TYR A 20 1.74 10.92 -3.79
CA TYR A 20 1.49 12.13 -3.01
C TYR A 20 -0.01 12.41 -2.87
N SER A 21 -0.48 12.66 -1.64
CA SER A 21 -1.91 12.88 -1.37
C SER A 21 -2.50 14.08 -2.12
N PHE A 22 -1.69 15.12 -2.33
CA PHE A 22 -2.08 16.29 -3.14
C PHE A 22 -1.64 16.10 -4.60
N PHE A 23 -1.97 14.96 -5.19
CA PHE A 23 -1.52 14.56 -6.53
C PHE A 23 -1.84 15.57 -7.64
N LYS A 24 -2.87 16.41 -7.46
CA LYS A 24 -3.23 17.46 -8.42
C LYS A 24 -2.20 18.59 -8.53
N GLU A 25 -1.30 18.71 -7.55
CA GLU A 25 -0.18 19.66 -7.58
C GLU A 25 0.98 19.15 -8.45
N VAL A 26 1.01 17.84 -8.72
CA VAL A 26 2.07 17.21 -9.53
C VAL A 26 1.81 17.50 -11.01
N PRO A 27 2.73 18.20 -11.71
CA PRO A 27 2.49 18.65 -13.08
C PRO A 27 2.31 17.52 -14.10
N SER A 28 3.01 16.39 -13.89
CA SER A 28 2.92 15.20 -14.73
C SER A 28 3.40 13.98 -13.95
N PHE A 29 2.72 12.85 -14.15
CA PHE A 29 3.15 11.52 -13.69
C PHE A 29 3.91 10.75 -14.78
N ASP A 30 4.09 11.32 -15.96
CA ASP A 30 4.90 10.72 -17.02
C ASP A 30 6.36 10.80 -16.62
N ASN A 31 7.06 9.66 -16.59
CA ASN A 31 8.47 9.59 -16.25
C ASN A 31 8.81 10.35 -14.96
N VAL A 32 8.11 10.05 -13.87
CA VAL A 32 8.39 10.62 -12.54
C VAL A 32 9.84 10.26 -12.17
N GLY A 33 10.71 11.26 -12.05
CA GLY A 33 12.13 11.05 -11.77
C GLY A 33 12.38 10.56 -10.34
N TYR A 34 13.49 9.83 -10.17
CA TYR A 34 13.99 9.52 -8.84
C TYR A 34 14.51 10.78 -8.15
N PRO A 35 14.38 10.88 -6.82
CA PRO A 35 14.97 11.99 -6.06
C PRO A 35 16.50 11.88 -6.05
N ILE A 36 17.15 13.03 -5.97
CA ILE A 36 18.59 13.17 -5.78
C ILE A 36 18.82 13.90 -4.47
N ALA A 37 19.67 13.36 -3.61
CA ALA A 37 20.13 14.02 -2.40
C ALA A 37 21.55 14.57 -2.60
N GLU A 38 21.72 15.88 -2.43
CA GLU A 38 23.02 16.55 -2.45
C GLU A 38 23.41 16.89 -1.02
N ILE A 39 24.27 16.07 -0.40
CA ILE A 39 24.62 16.15 1.03
C ILE A 39 25.87 17.01 1.21
N LYS A 40 25.80 17.98 2.14
CA LYS A 40 26.90 18.85 2.54
C LYS A 40 27.64 18.27 3.74
N ALA A 41 28.87 18.73 3.97
CA ALA A 41 29.73 18.29 5.05
C ALA A 41 29.17 18.60 6.45
N ASP A 42 28.32 19.62 6.58
CA ASP A 42 27.65 19.99 7.83
C ASP A 42 26.39 19.15 8.11
N GLY A 43 26.07 18.20 7.21
CA GLY A 43 24.91 17.33 7.33
C GLY A 43 23.61 17.94 6.80
N SER A 44 23.61 19.19 6.34
CA SER A 44 22.49 19.71 5.56
C SER A 44 22.50 19.13 4.15
N PHE A 45 21.35 19.15 3.46
CA PHE A 45 21.27 18.59 2.13
C PHE A 45 20.16 19.22 1.30
N TYR A 46 20.23 19.01 0.00
CA TYR A 46 19.14 19.30 -0.91
C TYR A 46 18.49 18.02 -1.41
N ILE A 47 17.19 18.08 -1.61
CA ILE A 47 16.44 17.10 -2.38
C ILE A 47 16.02 17.75 -3.69
N THR A 48 16.34 17.10 -4.79
CA THR A 48 16.01 17.54 -6.15
C THR A 48 15.72 16.33 -7.04
N LYS A 49 15.53 16.53 -8.32
CA LYS A 49 15.34 15.48 -9.34
C LYS A 49 16.04 15.84 -10.65
N HIS A 50 16.14 14.89 -11.55
CA HIS A 50 16.68 15.16 -12.89
C HIS A 50 15.82 16.19 -13.63
N PRO A 51 16.43 17.11 -14.38
CA PRO A 51 15.70 18.01 -15.25
C PRO A 51 14.92 17.25 -16.33
N ASN A 52 13.83 17.83 -16.80
CA ASN A 52 12.97 17.27 -17.85
C ASN A 52 12.29 15.93 -17.50
N THR A 53 12.16 15.62 -16.21
CA THR A 53 11.32 14.52 -15.72
C THR A 53 9.99 15.07 -15.19
N GLY A 54 8.95 14.23 -15.17
CA GLY A 54 7.71 14.49 -14.44
C GLY A 54 7.94 14.55 -12.93
N GLY A 55 6.87 14.55 -12.19
CA GLY A 55 6.92 14.65 -10.73
C GLY A 55 7.09 16.08 -10.22
N LEU A 56 7.22 16.19 -8.91
CA LEU A 56 7.34 17.44 -8.15
C LEU A 56 8.23 17.22 -6.93
N VAL A 57 9.24 18.07 -6.74
CA VAL A 57 9.96 18.14 -5.47
C VAL A 57 9.54 19.42 -4.74
N SER A 58 8.80 19.25 -3.68
CA SER A 58 8.32 20.34 -2.83
C SER A 58 8.53 20.02 -1.36
N THR A 59 8.37 21.02 -0.50
CA THR A 59 8.35 20.79 0.96
C THR A 59 7.31 19.73 1.33
N GLY A 60 6.16 19.70 0.63
CA GLY A 60 5.10 18.73 0.84
C GLY A 60 5.52 17.29 0.48
N THR A 61 6.12 17.07 -0.71
CA THR A 61 6.54 15.72 -1.13
C THR A 61 7.69 15.19 -0.29
N VAL A 62 8.63 16.05 0.10
CA VAL A 62 9.73 15.70 1.00
C VAL A 62 9.21 15.38 2.41
N THR A 63 8.27 16.15 2.93
CA THR A 63 7.65 15.90 4.23
C THR A 63 6.84 14.59 4.20
N ALA A 64 6.08 14.34 3.13
CA ALA A 64 5.31 13.10 2.98
C ALA A 64 6.20 11.86 3.07
N GLN A 65 7.36 11.87 2.40
CA GLN A 65 8.31 10.77 2.50
C GLN A 65 9.01 10.72 3.86
N LEU A 66 9.32 11.86 4.47
CA LEU A 66 9.93 11.90 5.80
C LEU A 66 9.05 11.24 6.86
N LEU A 67 7.73 11.38 6.74
CA LEU A 67 6.75 10.81 7.66
C LEU A 67 6.37 9.36 7.34
N TYR A 68 6.84 8.84 6.21
CA TYR A 68 6.52 7.50 5.75
C TYR A 68 7.26 6.44 6.59
N GLU A 69 6.53 5.40 7.02
CA GLU A 69 7.07 4.27 7.79
C GLU A 69 7.78 4.61 9.11
N ILE A 70 7.52 5.77 9.68
CA ILE A 70 7.99 6.12 11.02
C ILE A 70 6.84 6.13 12.02
N SER A 71 7.10 5.67 13.24
CA SER A 71 6.13 5.67 14.34
C SER A 71 6.35 6.83 15.32
N SER A 72 7.52 7.44 15.30
CA SER A 72 7.95 8.51 16.21
C SER A 72 8.93 9.42 15.50
N PRO A 73 8.96 10.74 15.84
CA PRO A 73 9.97 11.67 15.35
C PRO A 73 11.41 11.25 15.71
N ALA A 74 11.59 10.52 16.81
CA ALA A 74 12.85 9.90 17.17
C ALA A 74 13.07 8.63 16.34
N TYR A 75 13.71 8.77 15.19
CA TYR A 75 13.95 7.67 14.25
C TYR A 75 15.16 6.84 14.67
N LEU A 76 14.87 5.65 15.19
CA LEU A 76 15.85 4.75 15.79
C LEU A 76 16.66 4.01 14.71
N ASN A 77 17.99 4.12 14.80
CA ASN A 77 18.92 3.37 13.96
C ASN A 77 20.03 2.75 14.82
N PRO A 78 20.80 1.78 14.30
CA PRO A 78 21.80 1.06 15.07
C PRO A 78 22.93 1.93 15.62
N ASP A 79 23.24 3.03 14.95
CA ASP A 79 24.38 3.91 15.24
C ASP A 79 23.96 5.29 15.77
N VAL A 80 22.71 5.71 15.54
CA VAL A 80 22.20 7.02 15.94
C VAL A 80 20.69 7.03 16.02
N ILE A 81 20.14 7.85 16.91
CA ILE A 81 18.73 8.26 16.87
C ILE A 81 18.67 9.60 16.16
N ALA A 82 18.02 9.66 15.00
CA ALA A 82 17.80 10.91 14.27
C ALA A 82 16.48 11.55 14.72
N HIS A 83 16.53 12.82 15.13
CA HIS A 83 15.37 13.58 15.59
C HIS A 83 14.76 14.36 14.42
N PHE A 84 13.75 13.79 13.76
CA PHE A 84 13.10 14.36 12.58
C PHE A 84 12.25 15.61 12.89
N ASP A 85 11.82 15.77 14.14
CA ASP A 85 11.14 16.97 14.63
C ASP A 85 12.05 18.21 14.71
N THR A 86 13.36 18.02 14.57
CA THR A 86 14.33 19.13 14.54
C THR A 86 14.63 19.64 13.14
N LEU A 87 14.18 18.91 12.10
CA LEU A 87 14.41 19.26 10.71
C LEU A 87 13.71 20.57 10.32
N LYS A 88 14.41 21.36 9.53
CA LYS A 88 13.88 22.51 8.80
C LYS A 88 13.86 22.14 7.31
N ILE A 89 12.70 22.30 6.68
CA ILE A 89 12.48 21.96 5.28
C ILE A 89 12.00 23.22 4.58
N GLU A 90 12.78 23.68 3.63
CA GLU A 90 12.57 24.97 2.96
C GLU A 90 12.65 24.81 1.44
N GLN A 91 11.67 25.39 0.72
CA GLN A 91 11.72 25.43 -0.73
C GLN A 91 12.75 26.46 -1.18
N GLU A 92 13.85 26.03 -1.79
CA GLU A 92 14.87 26.95 -2.30
C GLU A 92 14.49 27.48 -3.69
N SER A 93 14.07 26.57 -4.56
CA SER A 93 13.63 26.89 -5.92
C SER A 93 12.72 25.77 -6.46
N LYS A 94 12.27 25.88 -7.69
CA LYS A 94 11.46 24.85 -8.32
C LYS A 94 12.21 23.50 -8.29
N ASP A 95 11.52 22.45 -7.80
CA ASP A 95 12.05 21.09 -7.68
C ASP A 95 13.39 20.99 -6.90
N ARG A 96 13.57 21.90 -5.92
CA ARG A 96 14.76 21.92 -5.07
C ARG A 96 14.40 22.35 -3.66
N VAL A 97 14.51 21.43 -2.71
CA VAL A 97 14.17 21.61 -1.31
C VAL A 97 15.44 21.50 -0.45
N TYR A 98 15.69 22.50 0.37
CA TYR A 98 16.77 22.50 1.35
C TYR A 98 16.29 21.92 2.67
N VAL A 99 17.10 21.01 3.22
CA VAL A 99 16.83 20.35 4.52
C VAL A 99 18.01 20.51 5.44
N SER A 100 17.75 20.98 6.66
CA SER A 100 18.81 21.27 7.65
C SER A 100 18.33 20.99 9.07
N GLY A 101 19.26 21.11 10.05
CA GLY A 101 18.92 21.11 11.47
C GLY A 101 18.68 19.73 12.09
N CYS A 102 18.89 18.62 11.35
CA CYS A 102 18.74 17.28 11.91
C CYS A 102 19.68 17.05 13.08
N ARG A 103 19.13 16.84 14.27
CA ARG A 103 19.90 16.48 15.47
C ARG A 103 19.95 14.97 15.62
N GLY A 104 21.03 14.48 16.21
CA GLY A 104 21.21 13.09 16.57
C GLY A 104 21.47 12.93 18.07
N SER A 105 21.08 11.79 18.61
CA SER A 105 21.48 11.33 19.94
C SER A 105 22.05 9.92 19.89
N SER A 106 22.66 9.47 20.98
CA SER A 106 23.24 8.13 21.07
C SER A 106 22.20 7.06 20.73
N PRO A 107 22.59 5.95 20.09
CA PRO A 107 21.68 4.86 19.77
C PRO A 107 21.13 4.21 21.03
N THR A 108 20.01 3.50 20.85
CA THR A 108 19.45 2.69 21.94
C THR A 108 20.28 1.44 22.21
N GLN A 109 20.06 0.80 23.37
CA GLN A 109 20.61 -0.52 23.69
C GLN A 109 19.85 -1.65 22.95
N PHE A 110 18.75 -1.34 22.28
CA PHE A 110 17.89 -2.29 21.60
C PHE A 110 18.07 -2.19 20.08
N HIS A 111 17.94 -3.31 19.41
CA HIS A 111 17.90 -3.37 17.96
C HIS A 111 16.46 -3.45 17.47
N LYS A 112 16.15 -2.76 16.37
CA LYS A 112 14.92 -2.97 15.63
C LYS A 112 15.04 -4.27 14.86
N VAL A 113 14.13 -5.21 15.12
CA VAL A 113 14.10 -6.53 14.47
C VAL A 113 12.83 -6.65 13.66
N CYS A 114 12.97 -7.02 12.39
CA CYS A 114 11.85 -7.41 11.55
C CYS A 114 11.51 -8.89 11.84
N ILE A 115 10.27 -9.13 12.28
CA ILE A 115 9.80 -10.49 12.61
C ILE A 115 8.67 -10.84 11.64
N ASN A 116 8.88 -11.90 10.87
CA ASN A 116 7.86 -12.47 10.00
C ASN A 116 7.25 -13.69 10.69
N LEU A 117 5.93 -13.68 10.85
CA LEU A 117 5.17 -14.78 11.43
C LEU A 117 4.39 -15.52 10.33
N ALA A 118 4.50 -16.83 10.31
CA ALA A 118 3.68 -17.67 9.44
C ALA A 118 2.24 -17.72 10.01
N GLY A 119 1.35 -16.94 9.43
CA GLY A 119 -0.05 -16.81 9.87
C GLY A 119 -1.01 -17.82 9.24
N GLY A 120 -0.52 -18.80 8.51
CA GLY A 120 -1.32 -19.76 7.73
C GLY A 120 -1.39 -19.38 6.24
N TYR A 121 -2.33 -20.01 5.54
CA TYR A 121 -2.53 -19.84 4.10
C TYR A 121 -3.83 -19.09 3.85
N ARG A 122 -3.84 -18.27 2.81
CA ARG A 122 -5.01 -17.51 2.38
C ARG A 122 -5.25 -17.70 0.89
N ASN A 123 -6.52 -17.78 0.51
CA ASN A 123 -6.93 -17.76 -0.88
C ASN A 123 -8.23 -16.97 -1.04
N GLY A 124 -8.52 -16.53 -2.24
CA GLY A 124 -9.75 -15.82 -2.54
C GLY A 124 -10.09 -15.93 -4.02
N MET A 125 -11.39 -15.81 -4.31
CA MET A 125 -11.91 -15.75 -5.65
C MET A 125 -12.98 -14.67 -5.73
N GLU A 126 -13.06 -14.05 -6.89
CA GLU A 126 -14.05 -13.04 -7.22
C GLU A 126 -14.93 -13.55 -8.36
N PHE A 127 -16.24 -13.44 -8.18
CA PHE A 127 -17.25 -13.71 -9.18
C PHE A 127 -17.87 -12.40 -9.63
N ILE A 128 -17.99 -12.22 -10.94
CA ILE A 128 -18.81 -11.15 -11.50
C ILE A 128 -20.21 -11.71 -11.68
N LEU A 129 -21.16 -11.16 -10.93
CA LEU A 129 -22.57 -11.47 -11.01
C LEU A 129 -23.24 -10.46 -11.91
N THR A 130 -24.12 -10.92 -12.80
CA THR A 130 -24.80 -10.07 -13.77
C THR A 130 -26.30 -10.26 -13.76
N GLY A 131 -27.04 -9.23 -14.18
CA GLY A 131 -28.48 -9.27 -14.33
C GLY A 131 -29.23 -9.12 -13.01
N LEU A 132 -30.41 -9.73 -12.92
CA LEU A 132 -31.31 -9.62 -11.75
C LEU A 132 -30.90 -10.55 -10.62
N ASP A 133 -31.45 -10.30 -9.43
CA ASP A 133 -31.35 -11.18 -8.24
C ASP A 133 -29.91 -11.40 -7.76
N ILE A 134 -29.11 -10.36 -7.79
CA ILE A 134 -27.69 -10.38 -7.44
C ILE A 134 -27.43 -10.95 -6.04
N GLU A 135 -28.23 -10.53 -5.04
CA GLU A 135 -28.08 -10.99 -3.66
C GLU A 135 -28.40 -12.47 -3.51
N GLU A 136 -29.45 -12.94 -4.21
CA GLU A 136 -29.82 -14.35 -4.20
C GLU A 136 -28.76 -15.22 -4.88
N LYS A 137 -28.22 -14.77 -6.02
CA LYS A 137 -27.10 -15.42 -6.71
C LYS A 137 -25.88 -15.51 -5.81
N ALA A 138 -25.51 -14.40 -5.15
CA ALA A 138 -24.38 -14.37 -4.21
C ALA A 138 -24.58 -15.35 -3.04
N LYS A 139 -25.81 -15.43 -2.52
CA LYS A 139 -26.16 -16.37 -1.46
C LYS A 139 -26.06 -17.82 -1.95
N ILE A 140 -26.61 -18.15 -3.09
CA ILE A 140 -26.56 -19.50 -3.68
C ILE A 140 -25.13 -19.96 -3.87
N ILE A 141 -24.27 -19.14 -4.48
CA ILE A 141 -22.85 -19.46 -4.73
C ILE A 141 -22.14 -19.69 -3.40
N THR A 142 -22.35 -18.80 -2.44
CA THR A 142 -21.70 -18.88 -1.12
C THR A 142 -22.12 -20.12 -0.36
N ASP A 143 -23.41 -20.41 -0.29
CA ASP A 143 -23.96 -21.58 0.42
C ASP A 143 -23.49 -22.88 -0.26
N ALA A 144 -23.56 -22.97 -1.57
CA ALA A 144 -23.12 -24.13 -2.32
C ALA A 144 -21.62 -24.41 -2.12
N PHE A 145 -20.78 -23.36 -2.15
CA PHE A 145 -19.36 -23.52 -1.88
C PHE A 145 -19.10 -24.07 -0.48
N PHE A 146 -19.60 -23.40 0.56
CA PHE A 146 -19.31 -23.84 1.93
C PHE A 146 -19.90 -25.21 2.23
N ASN A 147 -21.07 -25.54 1.71
CA ASN A 147 -21.64 -26.89 1.83
C ASN A 147 -20.72 -27.94 1.18
N SER A 148 -20.13 -27.63 0.03
CA SER A 148 -19.25 -28.56 -0.69
C SER A 148 -17.92 -28.86 0.02
N VAL A 149 -17.48 -27.97 0.91
CA VAL A 149 -16.21 -28.10 1.65
C VAL A 149 -16.42 -28.43 3.13
N GLY A 150 -17.65 -28.73 3.55
CA GLY A 150 -17.96 -29.16 4.93
C GLY A 150 -18.29 -28.02 5.90
N GLY A 151 -18.51 -26.80 5.39
CA GLY A 151 -18.94 -25.64 6.18
C GLY A 151 -17.87 -24.57 6.35
N LYS A 152 -18.33 -23.38 6.79
CA LYS A 152 -17.45 -22.25 7.09
C LYS A 152 -16.47 -22.53 8.24
N ASP A 153 -16.88 -23.38 9.17
CA ASP A 153 -16.11 -23.75 10.37
C ASP A 153 -14.83 -24.55 10.06
N GLN A 154 -14.67 -25.00 8.80
CA GLN A 154 -13.42 -25.61 8.34
C GLN A 154 -12.28 -24.60 8.20
N PHE A 155 -12.59 -23.32 8.15
CA PHE A 155 -11.63 -22.22 7.95
C PHE A 155 -11.41 -21.43 9.22
N ASP A 156 -10.19 -20.97 9.45
CA ASP A 156 -9.85 -20.09 10.57
C ASP A 156 -10.49 -18.70 10.42
N GLU A 157 -10.56 -18.21 9.17
CA GLU A 157 -11.21 -16.94 8.83
C GLU A 157 -11.93 -17.05 7.49
N VAL A 158 -13.11 -16.45 7.40
CA VAL A 158 -13.91 -16.33 6.18
C VAL A 158 -14.32 -14.88 6.00
N SER A 159 -14.13 -14.36 4.79
CA SER A 159 -14.63 -13.03 4.40
C SER A 159 -15.44 -13.17 3.11
N ILE A 160 -16.67 -12.67 3.15
CA ILE A 160 -17.59 -12.63 2.01
C ILE A 160 -17.97 -11.17 1.80
N LEU A 161 -17.64 -10.63 0.67
CA LEU A 161 -17.95 -9.26 0.29
C LEU A 161 -18.75 -9.27 -1.01
N LEU A 162 -19.96 -8.74 -0.96
CA LEU A 162 -20.74 -8.42 -2.16
C LEU A 162 -20.66 -6.92 -2.39
N ASP A 163 -19.97 -6.54 -3.44
CA ASP A 163 -19.84 -5.14 -3.87
C ASP A 163 -20.89 -4.86 -4.95
N ARG A 164 -21.90 -4.09 -4.58
CA ARG A 164 -23.05 -3.73 -5.42
C ARG A 164 -22.69 -2.53 -6.28
N THR A 165 -22.12 -2.82 -7.46
CA THR A 165 -21.81 -1.83 -8.49
C THR A 165 -22.88 -1.74 -9.57
N ASP A 166 -23.85 -2.64 -9.51
CA ASP A 166 -24.98 -2.67 -10.43
C ASP A 166 -25.96 -1.50 -10.22
N LYS A 167 -26.53 -1.03 -11.32
CA LYS A 167 -27.58 0.01 -11.30
C LYS A 167 -28.96 -0.62 -11.15
N GLU A 168 -29.90 0.14 -10.61
CA GLU A 168 -31.29 -0.28 -10.44
C GLU A 168 -32.01 -0.55 -11.79
N ASP A 169 -31.71 0.30 -12.78
CA ASP A 169 -32.23 0.16 -14.18
C ASP A 169 -31.04 0.19 -15.16
N PRO A 170 -30.35 -0.93 -15.34
CA PRO A 170 -29.13 -0.98 -16.14
C PRO A 170 -29.46 -0.96 -17.64
N GLY A 171 -28.80 -0.08 -18.39
CA GLY A 171 -28.89 0.02 -19.84
C GLY A 171 -27.92 -0.91 -20.59
N SER A 172 -26.99 -1.56 -19.87
CA SER A 172 -26.01 -2.49 -20.43
C SER A 172 -25.65 -3.60 -19.43
N ASN A 173 -24.96 -4.64 -19.91
CA ASN A 173 -24.45 -5.70 -19.01
C ASN A 173 -23.44 -5.17 -18.00
N GLU A 174 -22.61 -4.22 -18.37
CA GLU A 174 -21.64 -3.60 -17.48
C GLU A 174 -22.32 -2.87 -16.33
N GLU A 175 -23.46 -2.21 -16.62
CA GLU A 175 -24.25 -1.52 -15.59
C GLU A 175 -25.03 -2.49 -14.68
N ALA A 176 -25.18 -3.74 -15.08
CA ALA A 176 -25.84 -4.80 -14.33
C ALA A 176 -24.86 -5.71 -13.56
N MET A 177 -23.60 -5.36 -13.47
CA MET A 177 -22.56 -6.15 -12.82
C MET A 177 -22.37 -5.79 -11.37
N ALA A 178 -22.19 -6.83 -10.52
CA ALA A 178 -21.75 -6.75 -9.14
C ALA A 178 -20.61 -7.74 -8.90
N SER A 179 -19.78 -7.49 -7.91
CA SER A 179 -18.65 -8.35 -7.56
C SER A 179 -18.91 -9.09 -6.24
N LEU A 180 -18.83 -10.41 -6.26
CA LEU A 180 -18.84 -11.26 -5.08
C LEU A 180 -17.43 -11.79 -4.83
N ARG A 181 -16.79 -11.33 -3.76
CA ARG A 181 -15.48 -11.81 -3.32
C ARG A 181 -15.61 -12.73 -2.13
N VAL A 182 -15.11 -13.96 -2.28
CA VAL A 182 -15.03 -14.95 -1.19
C VAL A 182 -13.55 -15.20 -0.88
N SER A 183 -13.15 -14.94 0.35
CA SER A 183 -11.78 -15.18 0.82
C SER A 183 -11.79 -16.06 2.06
N VAL A 184 -10.86 -16.98 2.13
CA VAL A 184 -10.71 -17.94 3.23
C VAL A 184 -9.27 -17.98 3.72
N LYS A 185 -9.08 -18.31 5.00
CA LYS A 185 -7.77 -18.53 5.61
C LYS A 185 -7.80 -19.78 6.46
N SER A 186 -6.75 -20.59 6.42
CA SER A 186 -6.58 -21.76 7.26
C SER A 186 -5.12 -22.11 7.43
N LYS A 187 -4.79 -22.80 8.50
CA LYS A 187 -3.49 -23.46 8.68
C LYS A 187 -3.33 -24.69 7.78
N ASN A 188 -4.42 -25.22 7.26
CA ASN A 188 -4.41 -26.35 6.32
C ASN A 188 -4.25 -25.83 4.87
N ALA A 189 -3.05 -26.03 4.29
CA ALA A 189 -2.71 -25.62 2.93
C ALA A 189 -3.59 -26.28 1.86
N ASP A 190 -3.97 -27.53 2.03
CA ASP A 190 -4.76 -28.29 1.05
C ASP A 190 -6.17 -27.74 0.93
N LEU A 191 -6.78 -27.37 2.09
CA LEU A 191 -8.11 -26.80 2.15
C LEU A 191 -8.19 -25.44 1.44
N VAL A 192 -7.17 -24.59 1.65
CA VAL A 192 -7.10 -23.24 1.08
C VAL A 192 -6.55 -23.24 -0.34
N GLY A 193 -5.80 -24.27 -0.71
CA GLY A 193 -5.14 -24.40 -2.00
C GLY A 193 -6.08 -24.85 -3.13
N LYS A 194 -5.72 -25.94 -3.77
CA LYS A 194 -6.42 -26.45 -4.96
C LYS A 194 -7.88 -26.86 -4.66
N MET A 195 -8.18 -27.33 -3.46
CA MET A 195 -9.54 -27.69 -3.10
C MET A 195 -10.48 -26.46 -3.14
N PHE A 196 -10.04 -25.33 -2.57
CA PHE A 196 -10.78 -24.06 -2.64
C PHE A 196 -11.00 -23.63 -4.10
N SER A 197 -9.90 -23.46 -4.87
CA SER A 197 -9.99 -22.91 -6.21
C SER A 197 -10.76 -23.82 -7.19
N ALA A 198 -10.59 -25.14 -7.10
CA ALA A 198 -11.32 -26.07 -7.95
C ALA A 198 -12.83 -26.04 -7.72
N LYS A 199 -13.27 -25.97 -6.44
CA LYS A 199 -14.70 -25.88 -6.11
C LYS A 199 -15.31 -24.56 -6.54
N MET A 200 -14.58 -23.46 -6.39
CA MET A 200 -15.05 -22.15 -6.86
C MET A 200 -15.20 -22.10 -8.39
N ILE A 201 -14.24 -22.67 -9.14
CA ILE A 201 -14.30 -22.75 -10.60
C ILE A 201 -15.47 -23.67 -11.05
N GLU A 202 -15.67 -24.79 -10.38
CA GLU A 202 -16.81 -25.69 -10.64
C GLU A 202 -18.13 -24.94 -10.51
N LEU A 203 -18.32 -24.13 -9.48
CA LEU A 203 -19.52 -23.33 -9.26
C LEU A 203 -19.70 -22.20 -10.28
N ALA A 204 -18.62 -21.63 -10.80
CA ALA A 204 -18.69 -20.62 -11.83
C ALA A 204 -19.23 -21.17 -13.18
N LEU A 205 -19.22 -22.50 -13.35
CA LEU A 205 -19.66 -23.21 -14.55
C LEU A 205 -20.97 -23.97 -14.36
N ALA A 206 -21.54 -23.93 -13.14
CA ALA A 206 -22.74 -24.69 -12.78
C ALA A 206 -24.06 -23.97 -13.17
#